data_984245b15454c529caddcb4fed93c0c4
#
_entry.id   984245b15454c529caddcb4fed93c0c4
#
_cell.length_a   1.000
_cell.length_b   1.000
_cell.length_c   1.000
_cell.angle_alpha   90.00
_cell.angle_beta   90.00
_cell.angle_gamma   90.00
#
_symmetry.space_group_name_H-M   'P 1'
#
loop_
_entity.id
_entity.type
_entity.pdbx_description
1 polymer ?
#
loop_
_entity_poly.entity_id
_entity_poly.type
_entity_poly.pdbx_seq_one_letter_code
_entity_poly.pdbx_strand_id
1 'polypeptide(L)'
;MGRVFLSCHMGFMGRLPRYNNDYYKNEVNKMLNCSCSQGGFAKYKCTACGQCEHTVHMRCKGKACPQCGKRYARDSMVKIASKLFRGVNYRQIVLTIPQEFRPLFYNHKDQATLYSACMQAGYACLKSVVNQMYHSDDYEIAAIVFIHTHSRNGEYKPHLHILLGEGGFKISKLALI
;
A
#
# COMPACT_ATOMS: atom_id res chain seq x y z
N MET A 1 22.28 -7.03 -11.71
CA MET A 1 21.06 -7.46 -10.97
C MET A 1 20.09 -8.29 -11.82
N GLY A 2 19.80 -7.95 -13.08
CA GLY A 2 18.81 -8.66 -13.89
C GLY A 2 19.05 -10.15 -14.11
N ARG A 3 20.30 -10.59 -14.30
CA ARG A 3 20.62 -12.01 -14.56
C ARG A 3 20.37 -12.93 -13.34
N VAL A 4 20.73 -12.46 -12.14
CA VAL A 4 20.49 -13.23 -10.90
C VAL A 4 18.99 -13.37 -10.63
N PHE A 5 18.25 -12.31 -10.85
CA PHE A 5 16.79 -12.35 -10.67
C PHE A 5 16.11 -13.31 -11.66
N LEU A 6 16.53 -13.31 -12.93
CA LEU A 6 16.02 -14.23 -13.95
C LEU A 6 16.24 -15.71 -13.58
N SER A 7 17.45 -16.06 -13.14
CA SER A 7 17.75 -17.46 -12.78
C SER A 7 16.93 -17.91 -11.54
N CYS A 8 16.82 -17.06 -10.52
CA CYS A 8 15.98 -17.33 -9.35
C CYS A 8 14.49 -17.44 -9.71
N HIS A 9 14.01 -16.54 -10.60
CA HIS A 9 12.62 -16.55 -11.04
C HIS A 9 12.27 -17.80 -11.85
N MET A 10 13.09 -18.20 -12.80
CA MET A 10 12.89 -19.41 -13.59
C MET A 10 12.85 -20.66 -12.71
N GLY A 11 13.76 -20.77 -11.74
CA GLY A 11 13.76 -21.87 -10.77
C GLY A 11 12.52 -21.87 -9.87
N PHE A 12 12.03 -20.70 -9.47
CA PHE A 12 10.80 -20.55 -8.69
C PHE A 12 9.55 -20.95 -9.47
N MET A 13 9.44 -20.53 -10.73
CA MET A 13 8.31 -20.86 -11.63
C MET A 13 8.18 -22.37 -11.88
N GLY A 14 9.32 -23.08 -12.01
CA GLY A 14 9.33 -24.53 -12.14
C GLY A 14 8.82 -25.29 -10.91
N ARG A 15 9.02 -24.71 -9.70
CA ARG A 15 8.59 -25.33 -8.43
C ARG A 15 7.14 -25.04 -8.06
N LEU A 16 6.57 -23.96 -8.56
CA LEU A 16 5.22 -23.50 -8.21
C LEU A 16 4.40 -23.21 -9.48
N PRO A 17 3.77 -24.24 -10.07
CA PRO A 17 3.05 -24.13 -11.35
C PRO A 17 2.00 -23.01 -11.40
N ARG A 18 1.38 -22.66 -10.27
CA ARG A 18 0.36 -21.59 -10.19
C ARG A 18 0.90 -20.22 -10.62
N TYR A 19 2.21 -20.01 -10.53
CA TYR A 19 2.86 -18.76 -10.95
C TYR A 19 3.44 -18.83 -12.36
N ASN A 20 3.40 -20.02 -12.99
CA ASN A 20 3.88 -20.22 -14.38
C ASN A 20 2.77 -19.90 -15.37
N ASN A 21 2.30 -18.67 -15.38
CA ASN A 21 1.31 -18.17 -16.32
C ASN A 21 1.77 -16.83 -16.93
N ASP A 22 1.11 -16.42 -18.01
CA ASP A 22 1.51 -15.25 -18.78
C ASP A 22 1.41 -13.94 -18.00
N TYR A 23 0.49 -13.85 -17.04
CA TYR A 23 0.38 -12.68 -16.19
C TYR A 23 1.68 -12.44 -15.41
N TYR A 24 2.17 -13.44 -14.67
CA TYR A 24 3.40 -13.29 -13.89
C TYR A 24 4.64 -13.12 -14.78
N LYS A 25 4.71 -13.82 -15.91
CA LYS A 25 5.79 -13.64 -16.90
C LYS A 25 5.85 -12.21 -17.41
N ASN A 26 4.70 -11.63 -17.75
CA ASN A 26 4.59 -10.26 -18.24
C ASN A 26 4.98 -9.24 -17.15
N GLU A 27 4.53 -9.43 -15.90
CA GLU A 27 4.89 -8.53 -14.80
C GLU A 27 6.40 -8.55 -14.48
N VAL A 28 7.02 -9.73 -14.53
CA VAL A 28 8.47 -9.87 -14.39
C VAL A 28 9.20 -9.21 -15.54
N ASN A 29 8.79 -9.43 -16.78
CA ASN A 29 9.39 -8.79 -17.95
C ASN A 29 9.30 -7.26 -17.91
N LYS A 30 8.16 -6.71 -17.52
CA LYS A 30 8.01 -5.27 -17.27
C LYS A 30 9.00 -4.77 -16.23
N MET A 31 9.17 -5.52 -15.13
CA MET A 31 10.10 -5.16 -14.07
C MET A 31 11.56 -5.20 -14.53
N LEU A 32 11.95 -6.23 -15.29
CA LEU A 32 13.32 -6.39 -15.82
C LEU A 32 13.68 -5.27 -16.80
N ASN A 33 12.72 -4.82 -17.59
CA ASN A 33 12.87 -3.74 -18.56
C ASN A 33 12.65 -2.33 -17.95
N CYS A 34 12.43 -2.27 -16.64
CA CYS A 34 12.17 -1.01 -15.96
C CYS A 34 13.41 -0.10 -15.97
N SER A 35 13.25 1.11 -16.45
CA SER A 35 14.32 2.11 -16.58
C SER A 35 15.47 1.67 -17.51
N CYS A 36 15.20 0.77 -18.45
CA CYS A 36 16.11 0.35 -19.51
C CYS A 36 15.64 0.88 -20.87
N SER A 37 16.53 0.91 -21.84
CA SER A 37 16.23 1.31 -23.23
C SER A 37 15.14 0.43 -23.86
N GLN A 38 15.10 -0.85 -23.51
CA GLN A 38 14.11 -1.82 -23.97
C GLN A 38 12.69 -1.52 -23.47
N GLY A 39 12.54 -0.85 -22.32
CA GLY A 39 11.26 -0.38 -21.79
C GLY A 39 10.75 0.91 -22.42
N GLY A 40 11.49 1.48 -23.37
CA GLY A 40 11.21 2.77 -23.99
C GLY A 40 11.88 3.93 -23.25
N PHE A 41 12.00 5.06 -23.95
CA PHE A 41 12.58 6.27 -23.41
C PHE A 41 12.00 7.53 -24.10
N ALA A 42 12.13 8.67 -23.46
CA ALA A 42 11.90 9.98 -24.04
C ALA A 42 13.22 10.74 -24.11
N LYS A 43 13.50 11.35 -25.25
CA LYS A 43 14.64 12.25 -25.44
C LYS A 43 14.17 13.70 -25.41
N TYR A 44 14.85 14.50 -24.63
CA TYR A 44 14.65 15.93 -24.55
C TYR A 44 15.86 16.63 -25.16
N LYS A 45 15.63 17.62 -26.00
CA LYS A 45 16.67 18.51 -26.50
C LYS A 45 16.51 19.89 -25.88
N CYS A 46 17.67 20.51 -25.59
CA CYS A 46 17.68 21.91 -25.15
C CYS A 46 17.18 22.82 -26.27
N THR A 47 16.16 23.58 -26.03
CA THR A 47 15.62 24.52 -27.02
C THR A 47 16.53 25.76 -27.23
N ALA A 48 17.38 26.08 -26.25
CA ALA A 48 18.27 27.21 -26.31
C ALA A 48 19.57 26.93 -27.12
N CYS A 49 20.21 25.77 -26.91
CA CYS A 49 21.49 25.44 -27.59
C CYS A 49 21.36 24.37 -28.68
N GLY A 50 20.27 23.60 -28.69
CA GLY A 50 20.02 22.50 -29.64
C GLY A 50 20.99 21.30 -29.53
N GLN A 51 22.03 21.40 -28.71
CA GLN A 51 23.09 20.38 -28.59
C GLN A 51 22.95 19.50 -27.36
N CYS A 52 22.41 20.02 -26.26
CA CYS A 52 22.24 19.25 -25.02
C CYS A 52 21.05 18.30 -25.16
N GLU A 53 21.31 17.01 -25.01
CA GLU A 53 20.28 15.98 -25.00
C GLU A 53 20.18 15.32 -23.62
N HIS A 54 18.94 15.04 -23.16
CA HIS A 54 18.68 14.29 -21.94
C HIS A 54 17.71 13.15 -22.25
N THR A 55 18.11 11.93 -21.89
CA THR A 55 17.28 10.74 -22.09
C THR A 55 16.68 10.28 -20.77
N VAL A 56 15.36 10.13 -20.75
CA VAL A 56 14.61 9.61 -19.61
C VAL A 56 14.00 8.27 -19.99
N HIS A 57 14.44 7.21 -19.32
CA HIS A 57 13.90 5.87 -19.54
C HIS A 57 12.52 5.70 -18.89
N MET A 58 11.64 5.00 -19.58
CA MET A 58 10.28 4.69 -19.09
C MET A 58 10.35 3.74 -17.90
N ARG A 59 9.40 3.89 -16.99
CA ARG A 59 9.27 3.07 -15.78
C ARG A 59 8.07 2.15 -15.90
N CYS A 60 8.18 0.92 -15.36
CA CYS A 60 7.12 -0.08 -15.43
C CYS A 60 5.89 0.25 -14.56
N LYS A 61 5.99 1.19 -13.61
CA LYS A 61 4.95 1.56 -12.64
C LYS A 61 4.42 0.38 -11.80
N GLY A 62 5.08 -0.78 -11.87
CA GLY A 62 4.70 -1.97 -11.11
C GLY A 62 5.00 -1.84 -9.62
N LYS A 63 4.07 -2.25 -8.78
CA LYS A 63 4.24 -2.25 -7.30
C LYS A 63 5.31 -3.24 -6.85
N ALA A 64 5.45 -4.37 -7.55
CA ALA A 64 6.47 -5.38 -7.29
C ALA A 64 7.88 -4.95 -7.72
N CYS A 65 8.01 -3.95 -8.57
CA CYS A 65 9.31 -3.44 -9.01
C CYS A 65 9.99 -2.65 -7.86
N PRO A 66 11.23 -3.01 -7.43
CA PRO A 66 11.89 -2.32 -6.32
C PRO A 66 12.06 -0.81 -6.51
N GLN A 67 12.33 -0.37 -7.75
CA GLN A 67 12.47 1.06 -8.07
C GLN A 67 11.11 1.79 -8.06
N CYS A 68 10.12 1.23 -8.75
CA CYS A 68 8.79 1.84 -8.83
C CYS A 68 8.03 1.73 -7.51
N GLY A 69 8.15 0.60 -6.79
CA GLY A 69 7.56 0.39 -5.48
C GLY A 69 8.08 1.38 -4.43
N LYS A 70 9.39 1.66 -4.42
CA LYS A 70 9.99 2.67 -3.53
C LYS A 70 9.39 4.07 -3.77
N ARG A 71 9.22 4.45 -5.04
CA ARG A 71 8.56 5.72 -5.39
C ARG A 71 7.11 5.75 -4.96
N TYR A 72 6.37 4.68 -5.24
CA TYR A 72 4.97 4.56 -4.83
C TYR A 72 4.80 4.67 -3.31
N ALA A 73 5.68 4.00 -2.53
CA ALA A 73 5.66 4.11 -1.07
C ALA A 73 5.88 5.55 -0.60
N ARG A 74 6.88 6.26 -1.19
CA ARG A 74 7.15 7.67 -0.85
C ARG A 74 5.97 8.57 -1.19
N ASP A 75 5.39 8.44 -2.38
CA ASP A 75 4.26 9.25 -2.81
C ASP A 75 3.03 8.99 -1.94
N SER A 76 2.84 7.75 -1.49
CA SER A 76 1.80 7.37 -0.53
C SER A 76 2.05 7.99 0.86
N MET A 77 3.29 7.99 1.34
CA MET A 77 3.66 8.64 2.61
C MET A 77 3.35 10.15 2.59
N VAL A 78 3.69 10.84 1.49
CA VAL A 78 3.38 12.27 1.34
C VAL A 78 1.87 12.52 1.38
N LYS A 79 1.08 11.68 0.67
CA LYS A 79 -0.38 11.78 0.68
C LYS A 79 -0.98 11.51 2.06
N ILE A 80 -0.40 10.58 2.82
CA ILE A 80 -0.84 10.30 4.20
C ILE A 80 -0.49 11.49 5.10
N ALA A 81 0.76 11.96 5.04
CA ALA A 81 1.22 13.08 5.84
C ALA A 81 0.38 14.36 5.62
N SER A 82 -0.09 14.61 4.38
CA SER A 82 -0.95 15.76 4.07
C SER A 82 -2.36 15.66 4.65
N LYS A 83 -2.79 14.47 5.08
CA LYS A 83 -4.10 14.24 5.71
C LYS A 83 -4.05 14.28 7.23
N LEU A 84 -2.86 14.33 7.82
CA LEU A 84 -2.72 14.40 9.26
C LEU A 84 -2.99 15.81 9.77
N PHE A 85 -3.69 15.91 10.88
CA PHE A 85 -3.93 17.20 11.56
C PHE A 85 -2.65 17.68 12.25
N ARG A 86 -2.33 18.94 12.08
CA ARG A 86 -1.18 19.56 12.73
C ARG A 86 -1.42 19.68 14.25
N GLY A 87 -0.37 19.43 15.03
CA GLY A 87 -0.44 19.53 16.49
C GLY A 87 -1.16 18.38 17.18
N VAL A 88 -1.57 17.35 16.44
CA VAL A 88 -2.16 16.13 16.99
C VAL A 88 -1.09 15.04 17.07
N ASN A 89 -0.94 14.41 18.23
CA ASN A 89 -0.14 13.20 18.36
C ASN A 89 -0.90 12.00 17.80
N TYR A 90 -0.17 11.09 17.17
CA TYR A 90 -0.75 9.88 16.59
C TYR A 90 -0.17 8.63 17.23
N ARG A 91 -1.03 7.66 17.51
CA ARG A 91 -0.66 6.33 18.01
C ARG A 91 -0.84 5.29 16.91
N GLN A 92 0.10 4.37 16.84
CA GLN A 92 -0.04 3.20 15.98
C GLN A 92 -0.73 2.09 16.77
N ILE A 93 -1.86 1.61 16.24
CA ILE A 93 -2.59 0.46 16.75
C ILE A 93 -2.52 -0.66 15.71
N VAL A 94 -2.37 -1.89 16.17
CA VAL A 94 -2.38 -3.08 15.32
C VAL A 94 -3.52 -3.99 15.78
N LEU A 95 -4.48 -4.24 14.88
CA LEU A 95 -5.55 -5.21 15.11
C LEU A 95 -5.30 -6.43 14.23
N THR A 96 -5.17 -7.58 14.85
CA THR A 96 -4.90 -8.85 14.14
C THR A 96 -6.19 -9.64 13.95
N ILE A 97 -6.36 -10.23 12.75
CA ILE A 97 -7.43 -11.20 12.52
C ILE A 97 -7.02 -12.52 13.17
N PRO A 98 -7.88 -13.10 14.06
CA PRO A 98 -7.63 -14.41 14.65
C PRO A 98 -7.35 -15.47 13.59
N GLN A 99 -6.55 -16.47 13.94
CA GLN A 99 -6.07 -17.48 12.99
C GLN A 99 -7.25 -18.25 12.36
N GLU A 100 -8.30 -18.49 13.12
CA GLU A 100 -9.49 -19.24 12.72
C GLU A 100 -10.26 -18.55 11.59
N PHE A 101 -10.21 -17.22 11.53
CA PHE A 101 -10.90 -16.45 10.48
C PHE A 101 -10.04 -16.19 9.23
N ARG A 102 -8.73 -16.41 9.28
CA ARG A 102 -7.84 -16.14 8.13
C ARG A 102 -8.19 -16.94 6.87
N PRO A 103 -8.59 -18.23 6.97
CA PRO A 103 -8.99 -18.99 5.78
C PRO A 103 -10.16 -18.36 5.01
N LEU A 104 -11.07 -17.64 5.69
CA LEU A 104 -12.19 -16.94 5.04
C LEU A 104 -11.73 -15.82 4.11
N PHE A 105 -10.58 -15.22 4.40
CA PHE A 105 -10.00 -14.14 3.59
C PHE A 105 -9.05 -14.66 2.52
N TYR A 106 -8.47 -15.86 2.71
CA TYR A 106 -7.45 -16.38 1.82
C TYR A 106 -8.06 -16.83 0.50
N ASN A 107 -7.59 -16.22 -0.62
CA ASN A 107 -8.08 -16.52 -1.97
C ASN A 107 -9.61 -16.41 -2.17
N HIS A 108 -10.30 -15.64 -1.34
CA HIS A 108 -11.72 -15.39 -1.54
C HIS A 108 -11.96 -14.57 -2.82
N LYS A 109 -13.02 -14.92 -3.58
CA LYS A 109 -13.36 -14.22 -4.84
C LYS A 109 -13.59 -12.71 -4.65
N ASP A 110 -14.18 -12.32 -3.50
CA ASP A 110 -14.47 -10.93 -3.14
C ASP A 110 -13.53 -10.42 -2.03
N GLN A 111 -12.25 -10.78 -2.10
CA GLN A 111 -11.25 -10.46 -1.08
C GLN A 111 -11.15 -8.95 -0.79
N ALA A 112 -11.29 -8.11 -1.82
CA ALA A 112 -11.25 -6.65 -1.66
C ALA A 112 -12.41 -6.14 -0.79
N THR A 113 -13.61 -6.68 -0.97
CA THR A 113 -14.81 -6.35 -0.17
C THR A 113 -14.63 -6.79 1.27
N LEU A 114 -14.12 -8.02 1.50
CA LEU A 114 -13.85 -8.51 2.86
C LEU A 114 -12.81 -7.65 3.58
N TYR A 115 -11.74 -7.25 2.91
CA TYR A 115 -10.75 -6.36 3.50
C TYR A 115 -11.31 -4.98 3.80
N SER A 116 -12.16 -4.44 2.94
CA SER A 116 -12.84 -3.16 3.16
C SER A 116 -13.77 -3.24 4.37
N ALA A 117 -14.55 -4.30 4.49
CA ALA A 117 -15.42 -4.54 5.65
C ALA A 117 -14.61 -4.70 6.95
N CYS A 118 -13.47 -5.40 6.89
CA CYS A 118 -12.57 -5.54 8.04
C CYS A 118 -11.99 -4.19 8.49
N MET A 119 -11.59 -3.32 7.55
CA MET A 119 -11.10 -1.97 7.87
C MET A 119 -12.20 -1.11 8.49
N GLN A 120 -13.43 -1.18 7.97
CA GLN A 120 -14.59 -0.48 8.53
C GLN A 120 -14.93 -0.97 9.94
N ALA A 121 -14.92 -2.29 10.16
CA ALA A 121 -15.14 -2.87 11.48
C ALA A 121 -14.06 -2.44 12.50
N GLY A 122 -12.79 -2.40 12.08
CA GLY A 122 -11.70 -1.93 12.92
C GLY A 122 -11.86 -0.45 13.31
N TYR A 123 -12.27 0.39 12.36
CA TYR A 123 -12.59 1.80 12.63
C TYR A 123 -13.75 1.94 13.60
N ALA A 124 -14.87 1.24 13.36
CA ALA A 124 -16.07 1.29 14.20
C ALA A 124 -15.79 0.81 15.64
N CYS A 125 -14.97 -0.24 15.79
CA CYS A 125 -14.54 -0.73 17.09
C CYS A 125 -13.78 0.35 17.88
N LEU A 126 -12.80 1.01 17.26
CA LEU A 126 -12.05 2.08 17.92
C LEU A 126 -12.92 3.29 18.24
N LYS A 127 -13.82 3.68 17.35
CA LYS A 127 -14.80 4.75 17.61
C LYS A 127 -15.68 4.43 18.82
N SER A 128 -16.17 3.19 18.90
CA SER A 128 -16.98 2.74 20.04
C SER A 128 -16.19 2.82 21.37
N VAL A 129 -14.91 2.40 21.36
CA VAL A 129 -14.05 2.51 22.55
C VAL A 129 -13.88 3.96 22.98
N VAL A 130 -13.61 4.86 22.03
CA VAL A 130 -13.44 6.29 22.32
C VAL A 130 -14.73 6.89 22.87
N ASN A 131 -15.87 6.59 22.27
CA ASN A 131 -17.19 7.06 22.74
C ASN A 131 -17.50 6.57 24.17
N GLN A 132 -17.18 5.31 24.45
CA GLN A 132 -17.30 4.79 25.81
C GLN A 132 -16.39 5.51 26.82
N MET A 133 -15.14 5.81 26.45
CA MET A 133 -14.20 6.53 27.30
C MET A 133 -14.68 7.95 27.64
N TYR A 134 -15.30 8.62 26.68
CA TYR A 134 -15.80 9.98 26.85
C TYR A 134 -17.29 10.05 27.28
N HIS A 135 -17.95 8.90 27.44
CA HIS A 135 -19.39 8.81 27.76
C HIS A 135 -20.27 9.66 26.83
N SER A 136 -19.93 9.73 25.54
CA SER A 136 -20.63 10.53 24.56
C SER A 136 -20.39 10.01 23.14
N ASP A 137 -21.43 10.01 22.33
CA ASP A 137 -21.38 9.68 20.90
C ASP A 137 -21.06 10.89 20.02
N ASP A 138 -20.86 12.07 20.61
CA ASP A 138 -20.57 13.31 19.90
C ASP A 138 -19.14 13.40 19.37
N TYR A 139 -18.31 12.40 19.59
CA TYR A 139 -16.93 12.42 19.18
C TYR A 139 -16.68 11.60 17.91
N GLU A 140 -15.93 12.20 17.00
CA GLU A 140 -15.37 11.53 15.84
C GLU A 140 -13.87 11.33 16.03
N ILE A 141 -13.33 10.21 15.56
CA ILE A 141 -11.91 9.88 15.68
C ILE A 141 -11.16 10.20 14.38
N ALA A 142 -9.96 10.76 14.49
CA ALA A 142 -9.05 10.87 13.36
C ALA A 142 -8.27 9.58 13.22
N ALA A 143 -8.63 8.75 12.27
CA ALA A 143 -7.96 7.48 12.05
C ALA A 143 -7.67 7.22 10.57
N ILE A 144 -6.50 6.66 10.28
CA ILE A 144 -6.15 6.15 8.97
C ILE A 144 -5.89 4.65 9.12
N VAL A 145 -6.67 3.84 8.41
CA VAL A 145 -6.64 2.38 8.51
C VAL A 145 -5.99 1.79 7.27
N PHE A 146 -5.01 0.90 7.47
CA PHE A 146 -4.35 0.15 6.42
C PHE A 146 -4.48 -1.34 6.70
N ILE A 147 -4.67 -2.14 5.65
CA ILE A 147 -4.58 -3.58 5.78
C ILE A 147 -3.24 -4.09 5.25
N HIS A 148 -2.58 -4.91 6.05
CA HIS A 148 -1.46 -5.73 5.63
C HIS A 148 -1.90 -7.19 5.59
N THR A 149 -1.62 -7.87 4.50
CA THR A 149 -2.08 -9.25 4.28
C THR A 149 -1.05 -10.30 4.68
N HIS A 150 0.22 -9.90 4.78
CA HIS A 150 1.33 -10.79 5.08
C HIS A 150 2.21 -10.21 6.20
N SER A 151 2.80 -11.10 7.00
CA SER A 151 3.83 -10.79 7.97
C SER A 151 5.20 -10.55 7.28
N ARG A 152 6.21 -10.15 8.05
CA ARG A 152 7.57 -9.89 7.52
C ARG A 152 8.23 -11.12 6.89
N ASN A 153 7.91 -12.32 7.38
CA ASN A 153 8.41 -13.60 6.84
C ASN A 153 7.59 -14.12 5.65
N GLY A 154 6.62 -13.34 5.15
CA GLY A 154 5.81 -13.69 3.98
C GLY A 154 4.61 -14.60 4.27
N GLU A 155 4.35 -14.97 5.52
CA GLU A 155 3.16 -15.74 5.89
C GLU A 155 1.89 -14.92 5.74
N TYR A 156 0.81 -15.55 5.31
CA TYR A 156 -0.50 -14.94 5.24
C TYR A 156 -1.04 -14.70 6.65
N LYS A 157 -1.01 -13.44 7.06
CA LYS A 157 -1.44 -12.99 8.38
C LYS A 157 -2.08 -11.61 8.25
N PRO A 158 -3.34 -11.53 7.79
CA PRO A 158 -4.00 -10.26 7.62
C PRO A 158 -4.16 -9.55 8.97
N HIS A 159 -3.81 -8.26 8.98
CA HIS A 159 -3.88 -7.39 10.15
C HIS A 159 -4.03 -5.94 9.73
N LEU A 160 -4.66 -5.15 10.57
CA LEU A 160 -4.83 -3.72 10.36
C LEU A 160 -3.73 -2.95 11.08
N HIS A 161 -3.12 -2.01 10.39
CA HIS A 161 -2.35 -0.93 10.99
C HIS A 161 -3.21 0.32 10.98
N ILE A 162 -3.35 0.95 12.13
CA ILE A 162 -4.19 2.13 12.30
C ILE A 162 -3.34 3.23 12.90
N LEU A 163 -3.33 4.39 12.24
CA LEU A 163 -2.84 5.61 12.83
C LEU A 163 -4.04 6.32 13.46
N LEU A 164 -4.09 6.37 14.79
CA LEU A 164 -5.15 7.00 15.54
C LEU A 164 -4.63 8.30 16.16
N GLY A 165 -5.30 9.41 15.88
CA GLY A 165 -5.05 10.68 16.56
C GLY A 165 -5.45 10.60 18.04
N GLU A 166 -4.61 11.14 18.92
CA GLU A 166 -4.93 11.24 20.35
C GLU A 166 -6.08 12.23 20.55
N GLY A 167 -7.16 11.75 21.17
CA GLY A 167 -8.38 12.50 21.38
C GLY A 167 -9.45 12.29 20.32
N GLY A 168 -10.53 13.03 20.42
CA GLY A 168 -11.67 13.01 19.50
C GLY A 168 -12.04 14.43 19.06
N PHE A 169 -12.65 14.54 17.90
CA PHE A 169 -13.21 15.79 17.38
C PHE A 169 -14.68 15.86 17.74
N LYS A 170 -15.10 16.93 18.40
CA LYS A 170 -16.51 17.10 18.71
C LYS A 170 -17.29 17.49 17.46
N ILE A 171 -18.27 16.71 17.08
CA ILE A 171 -19.05 16.87 15.82
C ILE A 171 -19.73 18.25 15.77
N SER A 172 -20.22 18.74 16.89
CA SER A 172 -20.87 20.06 16.99
C SER A 172 -19.97 21.26 16.65
N LYS A 173 -18.63 21.07 16.64
CA LYS A 173 -17.65 22.09 16.23
C LYS A 173 -17.14 21.95 14.80
N LEU A 174 -17.35 20.80 14.16
CA LEU A 174 -16.97 20.55 12.77
C LEU A 174 -17.96 21.18 11.75
N ALA A 175 -19.17 21.49 12.17
CA ALA A 175 -20.20 22.12 11.34
C ALA A 175 -20.04 23.65 11.15
N LEU A 176 -18.93 24.24 11.62
CA LEU A 176 -18.69 25.69 11.59
C LEU A 176 -17.38 26.09 10.89
N ILE A 177 -16.83 25.24 10.02
CA ILE A 177 -15.68 25.61 9.16
C ILE A 177 -16.07 25.47 7.69
#